data_9c0801f6cf96866ab38e27e05ec9735e
#
_entry.id   9c0801f6cf96866ab38e27e05ec9735e
#
_cell.length_a   1.000
_cell.length_b   1.000
_cell.length_c   1.000
_cell.angle_alpha   90.00
_cell.angle_beta   90.00
_cell.angle_gamma   90.00
#
_symmetry.space_group_name_H-M   'P 1'
#
loop_
_entity.id
_entity.type
_entity.pdbx_description
1 polymer ?
#
loop_
_entity_poly.entity_id
_entity_poly.type
_entity_poly.pdbx_seq_one_letter_code
_entity_poly.pdbx_strand_id
1 'polypeptide(L)'
;LGEHDTRISVIASDAEHTVFLKKGSFASRKTDDMLLLQETERALADKSSPKVIFLHMMGSHPNPCDRLHSWSNNYQERFPRKIACYLASISKLDNFLGQLDGILRRHSRHFAMLYFSDHGLSVSDSANP
;
A
#
# COMPACT_ATOMS: atom_id res chain seq x y z
N LEU A 1 7.45 4.15 2.54
CA LEU A 1 8.46 5.08 2.04
C LEU A 1 9.54 5.26 3.11
N GLY A 2 10.79 5.49 2.68
CA GLY A 2 11.90 5.65 3.62
C GLY A 2 11.94 7.04 4.23
N GLU A 3 12.71 7.20 5.30
CA GLU A 3 12.93 8.46 6.04
C GLU A 3 13.47 9.62 5.17
N HIS A 4 13.83 9.35 3.90
CA HIS A 4 14.45 10.32 3.00
C HIS A 4 13.49 10.92 1.97
N ASP A 5 12.21 10.55 1.96
CA ASP A 5 11.23 11.22 1.14
C ASP A 5 10.71 12.47 1.87
N THR A 6 11.29 13.60 1.54
CA THR A 6 11.02 14.88 2.20
C THR A 6 9.54 15.28 2.17
N ARG A 7 8.76 14.84 1.18
CA ARG A 7 7.34 15.16 1.07
C ARG A 7 6.50 14.36 2.07
N ILE A 8 6.77 13.06 2.20
CA ILE A 8 6.07 12.20 3.15
C ILE A 8 6.47 12.51 4.59
N SER A 9 7.75 12.82 4.85
CA SER A 9 8.19 13.22 6.18
C SER A 9 7.55 14.53 6.64
N VAL A 10 7.26 15.47 5.72
CA VAL A 10 6.52 16.69 6.05
C VAL A 10 5.07 16.37 6.46
N ILE A 11 4.37 15.51 5.71
CA ILE A 11 3.01 15.08 6.07
C ILE A 11 3.00 14.32 7.41
N ALA A 12 4.03 13.49 7.64
CA ALA A 12 4.15 12.70 8.85
C ALA A 12 4.61 13.50 10.08
N SER A 13 5.19 14.69 9.89
CA SER A 13 5.71 15.51 11.01
C SER A 13 4.63 15.96 12.00
N ASP A 14 3.40 16.11 11.53
CA ASP A 14 2.26 16.55 12.34
C ASP A 14 1.49 15.37 12.96
N ALA A 15 1.89 14.14 12.65
CA ALA A 15 1.28 12.95 13.23
C ALA A 15 1.83 12.68 14.64
N GLU A 16 0.94 12.39 15.59
CA GLU A 16 1.31 12.01 16.95
C GLU A 16 2.17 10.75 17.00
N HIS A 17 1.86 9.78 16.11
CA HIS A 17 2.61 8.54 15.96
C HIS A 17 2.92 8.26 14.50
N THR A 18 4.17 7.98 14.20
CA THR A 18 4.60 7.64 12.85
C THR A 18 5.34 6.31 12.85
N VAL A 19 4.94 5.40 11.97
CA VAL A 19 5.58 4.10 11.76
C VAL A 19 6.14 4.03 10.35
N PHE A 20 7.45 3.91 10.23
CA PHE A 20 8.12 3.62 8.96
C PHE A 20 8.44 2.13 8.88
N LEU A 21 7.80 1.42 7.97
CA LEU A 21 8.09 -0.01 7.73
C LEU A 21 9.49 -0.24 7.16
N LYS A 22 10.20 0.84 6.82
CA LYS A 22 11.49 0.80 6.11
C LYS A 22 12.48 1.78 6.70
N LYS A 23 13.68 1.30 6.92
CA LYS A 23 14.86 2.12 7.20
C LYS A 23 15.78 2.07 5.97
N GLY A 24 15.85 3.18 5.22
CA GLY A 24 16.73 3.36 4.06
C GLY A 24 16.12 3.06 2.69
N SER A 25 16.66 3.70 1.64
CA SER A 25 16.11 3.71 0.27
C SER A 25 16.13 2.36 -0.45
N PHE A 26 17.10 1.49 -0.16
CA PHE A 26 17.22 0.16 -0.78
C PHE A 26 16.23 -0.86 -0.22
N ALA A 27 15.87 -0.77 1.06
CA ALA A 27 14.88 -1.66 1.69
C ALA A 27 13.46 -1.42 1.15
N SER A 28 13.22 -0.29 0.50
CA SER A 28 11.89 0.12 0.05
C SER A 28 11.29 -0.77 -1.05
N ARG A 29 12.12 -1.35 -1.90
CA ARG A 29 11.64 -2.18 -3.03
C ARG A 29 11.11 -3.55 -2.61
N LYS A 30 11.47 -4.03 -1.41
CA LYS A 30 11.13 -5.38 -0.93
C LYS A 30 10.08 -5.42 0.18
N THR A 31 9.57 -4.29 0.66
CA THR A 31 8.57 -4.30 1.72
C THR A 31 7.18 -4.43 1.12
N ASP A 32 6.40 -5.35 1.66
CA ASP A 32 5.02 -5.59 1.24
C ASP A 32 4.08 -4.62 1.95
N ASP A 33 3.20 -3.96 1.19
CA ASP A 33 2.18 -3.07 1.73
C ASP A 33 1.19 -3.80 2.65
N MET A 34 1.06 -5.13 2.51
CA MET A 34 0.23 -5.96 3.40
C MET A 34 0.64 -5.87 4.88
N LEU A 35 1.90 -5.50 5.16
CA LEU A 35 2.37 -5.26 6.54
C LEU A 35 1.68 -4.07 7.21
N LEU A 36 1.15 -3.11 6.44
CA LEU A 36 0.39 -1.98 6.98
C LEU A 36 -0.89 -2.44 7.71
N LEU A 37 -1.46 -3.59 7.35
CA LEU A 37 -2.63 -4.14 8.03
C LEU A 37 -2.33 -4.44 9.49
N GLN A 38 -1.17 -5.02 9.78
CA GLN A 38 -0.75 -5.33 11.15
C GLN A 38 -0.53 -4.06 11.98
N GLU A 39 0.12 -3.04 11.38
CA GLU A 39 0.33 -1.76 12.05
C GLU A 39 -0.99 -1.03 12.31
N THR A 40 -1.93 -1.11 11.37
CA THR A 40 -3.28 -0.57 11.54
C THR A 40 -4.01 -1.27 12.70
N GLU A 41 -3.94 -2.58 12.76
CA GLU A 41 -4.57 -3.34 13.84
C GLU A 41 -3.98 -3.02 15.21
N ARG A 42 -2.65 -2.84 15.30
CA ARG A 42 -1.96 -2.37 16.51
C ARG A 42 -2.42 -0.98 16.92
N ALA A 43 -2.50 -0.03 15.96
CA ALA A 43 -2.98 1.32 16.25
C ALA A 43 -4.43 1.34 16.74
N LEU A 44 -5.28 0.44 16.24
CA LEU A 44 -6.68 0.33 16.61
C LEU A 44 -6.92 -0.46 17.92
N ALA A 45 -5.91 -1.17 18.43
CA ALA A 45 -6.01 -1.87 19.72
C ALA A 45 -6.14 -0.90 20.89
N ASP A 46 -5.51 0.25 20.82
CA ASP A 46 -5.72 1.35 21.75
C ASP A 46 -7.03 2.08 21.42
N LYS A 47 -7.97 2.10 22.37
CA LYS A 47 -9.30 2.70 22.22
C LYS A 47 -9.46 4.02 22.99
N SER A 48 -8.36 4.61 23.42
CA SER A 48 -8.37 5.80 24.29
C SER A 48 -8.94 7.07 23.63
N SER A 49 -8.92 7.16 22.30
CA SER A 49 -9.37 8.35 21.56
C SER A 49 -9.81 8.03 20.14
N PRO A 50 -10.62 8.88 19.49
CA PRO A 50 -10.80 8.84 18.05
C PRO A 50 -9.45 8.96 17.33
N LYS A 51 -9.30 8.24 16.22
CA LYS A 51 -8.03 8.19 15.47
C LYS A 51 -8.25 8.59 14.01
N VAL A 52 -7.28 9.30 13.46
CA VAL A 52 -7.09 9.47 12.03
C VAL A 52 -5.83 8.69 11.65
N ILE A 53 -5.96 7.73 10.74
CA ILE A 53 -4.86 6.86 10.32
C ILE A 53 -4.60 7.09 8.85
N PHE A 54 -3.38 7.51 8.51
CA PHE A 54 -2.92 7.66 7.14
C PHE A 54 -2.04 6.46 6.77
N LEU A 55 -2.46 5.70 5.77
CA LEU A 55 -1.69 4.58 5.23
C LEU A 55 -1.10 4.98 3.89
N HIS A 56 0.21 5.19 3.85
CA HIS A 56 0.91 5.51 2.62
C HIS A 56 1.50 4.24 2.02
N MET A 57 0.96 3.84 0.88
CA MET A 57 1.29 2.60 0.17
C MET A 57 2.25 2.85 -0.99
N MET A 58 3.00 1.84 -1.37
CA MET A 58 3.74 1.83 -2.64
C MET A 58 2.84 1.44 -3.82
N GLY A 59 1.80 0.65 -3.56
CA GLY A 59 0.87 0.19 -4.58
C GLY A 59 1.57 -0.54 -5.73
N SER A 60 1.37 -0.05 -6.97
CA SER A 60 1.98 -0.63 -8.18
C SER A 60 3.35 -0.03 -8.54
N HIS A 61 3.84 0.97 -7.78
CA HIS A 61 4.99 1.79 -8.15
C HIS A 61 6.29 1.30 -7.48
N PRO A 62 7.48 1.44 -8.10
CA PRO A 62 7.72 1.88 -9.48
C PRO A 62 7.55 0.77 -10.51
N ASN A 63 7.72 -0.51 -10.15
CA ASN A 63 7.59 -1.66 -11.04
C ASN A 63 6.52 -2.61 -10.47
N PRO A 64 5.37 -2.78 -11.14
CA PRO A 64 4.30 -3.63 -10.63
C PRO A 64 4.71 -5.07 -10.34
N CYS A 65 5.62 -5.66 -11.13
CA CYS A 65 6.08 -7.03 -10.93
C CYS A 65 6.81 -7.20 -9.59
N ASP A 66 7.56 -6.19 -9.15
CA ASP A 66 8.31 -6.23 -7.90
C ASP A 66 7.40 -6.08 -6.67
N ARG A 67 6.14 -5.66 -6.88
CA ARG A 67 5.16 -5.43 -5.83
C ARG A 67 4.31 -6.65 -5.50
N LEU A 68 4.37 -7.69 -6.33
CA LEU A 68 3.53 -8.88 -6.14
C LEU A 68 4.00 -9.73 -4.96
N HIS A 69 5.31 -9.83 -4.70
CA HIS A 69 5.87 -10.73 -3.69
C HIS A 69 5.37 -12.17 -3.92
N SER A 70 4.63 -12.72 -2.95
CA SER A 70 3.99 -14.04 -3.04
C SER A 70 2.59 -14.01 -3.65
N TRP A 71 2.10 -12.83 -4.09
CA TRP A 71 0.77 -12.72 -4.69
C TRP A 71 0.70 -13.41 -6.04
N SER A 72 -0.36 -14.17 -6.27
CA SER A 72 -0.57 -14.88 -7.52
C SER A 72 -0.83 -13.92 -8.68
N ASN A 73 -0.17 -14.17 -9.82
CA ASN A 73 -0.41 -13.44 -11.05
C ASN A 73 -1.24 -14.27 -12.02
N ASN A 74 -2.55 -14.21 -11.87
CA ASN A 74 -3.51 -14.94 -12.69
C ASN A 74 -3.73 -14.32 -14.09
N TYR A 75 -3.02 -13.26 -14.44
CA TYR A 75 -3.18 -12.52 -15.68
C TYR A 75 -2.07 -12.83 -16.70
N GLN A 76 -1.00 -13.52 -16.29
CA GLN A 76 0.20 -13.72 -17.12
C GLN A 76 -0.05 -14.54 -18.38
N GLU A 77 -1.09 -15.38 -18.43
CA GLU A 77 -1.44 -16.15 -19.62
C GLU A 77 -2.25 -15.34 -20.65
N ARG A 78 -2.81 -14.20 -20.24
CA ARG A 78 -3.73 -13.40 -21.07
C ARG A 78 -3.16 -12.08 -21.51
N PHE A 79 -2.14 -11.58 -20.81
CA PHE A 79 -1.60 -10.25 -21.03
C PHE A 79 -0.07 -10.25 -21.03
N PRO A 80 0.57 -9.32 -21.76
CA PRO A 80 1.99 -9.09 -21.66
C PRO A 80 2.41 -8.89 -20.19
N ARG A 81 3.62 -9.35 -19.86
CA ARG A 81 4.10 -9.45 -18.47
C ARG A 81 3.87 -8.17 -17.65
N LYS A 82 4.18 -7.01 -18.21
CA LYS A 82 4.06 -5.73 -17.49
C LYS A 82 2.61 -5.41 -17.16
N ILE A 83 1.70 -5.62 -18.11
CA ILE A 83 0.25 -5.43 -17.93
C ILE A 83 -0.28 -6.46 -16.93
N ALA A 84 0.10 -7.72 -17.08
CA ALA A 84 -0.30 -8.79 -16.16
C ALA A 84 0.11 -8.48 -14.72
N CYS A 85 1.35 -8.01 -14.50
CA CYS A 85 1.80 -7.59 -13.17
C CYS A 85 1.01 -6.38 -12.62
N TYR A 86 0.69 -5.43 -13.49
CA TYR A 86 -0.11 -4.28 -13.08
C TYR A 86 -1.51 -4.70 -12.63
N LEU A 87 -2.20 -5.51 -13.41
CA LEU A 87 -3.52 -6.04 -13.06
C LEU A 87 -3.48 -6.87 -11.78
N ALA A 88 -2.44 -7.68 -11.60
CA ALA A 88 -2.24 -8.46 -10.38
C ALA A 88 -1.98 -7.55 -9.16
N SER A 89 -1.26 -6.43 -9.32
CA SER A 89 -1.05 -5.47 -8.24
C SER A 89 -2.33 -4.75 -7.84
N ILE A 90 -3.24 -4.47 -8.79
CA ILE A 90 -4.57 -3.93 -8.50
C ILE A 90 -5.43 -4.95 -7.75
N SER A 91 -5.41 -6.22 -8.19
CA SER A 91 -6.10 -7.31 -7.46
C SER A 91 -5.59 -7.47 -6.03
N LYS A 92 -4.27 -7.32 -5.82
CA LYS A 92 -3.66 -7.33 -4.49
C LYS A 92 -4.12 -6.14 -3.63
N LEU A 93 -4.23 -4.96 -4.23
CA LEU A 93 -4.76 -3.78 -3.57
C LEU A 93 -6.22 -3.96 -3.15
N ASP A 94 -7.06 -4.51 -4.02
CA ASP A 94 -8.46 -4.81 -3.69
C ASP A 94 -8.55 -5.76 -2.49
N ASN A 95 -7.73 -6.80 -2.46
CA ASN A 95 -7.63 -7.70 -1.32
C ASN A 95 -7.18 -6.96 -0.04
N PHE A 96 -6.20 -6.05 -0.14
CA PHE A 96 -5.75 -5.22 0.98
C PHE A 96 -6.90 -4.39 1.54
N LEU A 97 -7.65 -3.70 0.67
CA LEU A 97 -8.79 -2.86 1.09
C LEU A 97 -9.89 -3.69 1.75
N GLY A 98 -10.18 -4.89 1.23
CA GLY A 98 -11.13 -5.81 1.85
C GLY A 98 -10.70 -6.28 3.25
N GLN A 99 -9.41 -6.59 3.44
CA GLN A 99 -8.89 -6.95 4.75
C GLN A 99 -8.89 -5.76 5.71
N LEU A 100 -8.55 -4.57 5.23
CA LEU A 100 -8.59 -3.33 6.01
C LEU A 100 -10.01 -3.02 6.49
N ASP A 101 -11.01 -3.11 5.61
CA ASP A 101 -12.42 -2.96 5.99
C ASP A 101 -12.81 -3.96 7.09
N GLY A 102 -12.40 -5.22 6.95
CA GLY A 102 -12.62 -6.24 7.96
C GLY A 102 -11.97 -5.90 9.32
N ILE A 103 -10.76 -5.36 9.32
CA ILE A 103 -10.07 -4.89 10.54
C ILE A 103 -10.86 -3.74 11.17
N LEU A 104 -11.22 -2.73 10.37
CA LEU A 104 -11.96 -1.56 10.85
C LEU A 104 -13.29 -1.96 11.49
N ARG A 105 -14.06 -2.84 10.86
CA ARG A 105 -15.35 -3.34 11.40
C ARG A 105 -15.19 -4.10 12.74
N ARG A 106 -14.10 -4.81 12.90
CA ARG A 106 -13.83 -5.51 14.18
C ARG A 106 -13.50 -4.55 15.33
N HIS A 107 -12.84 -3.44 15.02
CA HIS A 107 -12.36 -2.49 16.03
C HIS A 107 -13.29 -1.31 16.30
N SER A 108 -14.13 -0.92 15.35
CA SER A 108 -15.03 0.23 15.49
C SER A 108 -16.37 0.00 14.79
N ARG A 109 -17.46 0.47 15.43
CA ARG A 109 -18.79 0.52 14.81
C ARG A 109 -18.97 1.72 13.90
N HIS A 110 -18.18 2.77 14.12
CA HIS A 110 -18.25 4.03 13.38
C HIS A 110 -16.87 4.36 12.84
N PHE A 111 -16.71 4.25 11.54
CA PHE A 111 -15.50 4.66 10.85
C PHE A 111 -15.85 5.16 9.44
N ALA A 112 -14.96 5.94 8.87
CA ALA A 112 -14.95 6.27 7.45
C ALA A 112 -13.59 5.84 6.88
N MET A 113 -13.59 5.28 5.68
CA MET A 113 -12.40 4.93 4.94
C MET A 113 -12.42 5.69 3.61
N LEU A 114 -11.34 6.37 3.30
CA LEU A 114 -11.13 7.05 2.03
C LEU A 114 -9.89 6.47 1.36
N TYR A 115 -10.04 6.01 0.14
CA TYR A 115 -8.93 5.59 -0.71
C TYR A 115 -8.86 6.48 -1.94
N PHE A 116 -7.67 6.92 -2.29
CA PHE A 116 -7.39 7.65 -3.52
C PHE A 116 -5.95 7.39 -3.99
N SER A 117 -5.74 7.50 -5.29
CA SER A 117 -4.40 7.48 -5.89
C SER A 117 -3.92 8.91 -6.09
N ASP A 118 -2.64 9.14 -5.87
CA ASP A 118 -1.99 10.43 -6.14
C ASP A 118 -1.81 10.69 -7.63
N HIS A 119 -1.68 9.63 -8.44
CA HIS A 119 -1.62 9.69 -9.90
C HIS A 119 -1.90 8.33 -10.54
N GLY A 120 -2.13 8.33 -11.86
CA GLY A 120 -2.23 7.11 -12.65
C GLY A 120 -0.86 6.61 -13.11
N LEU A 121 -0.81 5.35 -13.58
CA LEU A 121 0.34 4.77 -14.25
C LEU A 121 0.03 4.57 -15.74
N SER A 122 0.92 5.04 -16.61
CA SER A 122 0.90 4.66 -18.02
C SER A 122 1.54 3.28 -18.15
N VAL A 123 0.73 2.29 -18.44
CA VAL A 123 1.19 0.92 -18.71
C VAL A 123 1.14 0.71 -20.22
N SER A 124 2.07 1.29 -20.95
CA SER A 124 2.21 1.02 -22.38
C SER A 124 3.05 -0.23 -22.59
N ASP A 125 2.65 -1.01 -23.58
CA ASP A 125 3.37 -2.21 -24.03
C ASP A 125 4.56 -1.84 -24.96
N SER A 126 5.02 -0.59 -24.89
CA SER A 126 6.17 -0.17 -25.66
C SER A 126 7.40 -0.97 -25.21
N ALA A 127 7.55 -2.12 -25.84
CA ALA A 127 8.83 -2.69 -26.15
C ALA A 127 9.54 -1.66 -27.03
N ASN A 128 10.16 -0.68 -26.41
CA ASN A 128 11.22 0.06 -27.06
C ASN A 128 12.52 -0.53 -26.54
N PRO A 129 13.39 -1.03 -27.45
CA PRO A 129 14.63 -1.73 -27.13
C PRO A 129 15.61 -0.89 -26.35
#